data_42739a3341c3f8debd0afb6cc3a84517
#
_entry.id   42739a3341c3f8debd0afb6cc3a84517
#
_cell.length_a   1.000
_cell.length_b   1.000
_cell.length_c   1.000
_cell.angle_alpha   90.00
_cell.angle_beta   90.00
_cell.angle_gamma   90.00
#
_symmetry.space_group_name_H-M   'P 1'
#
loop_
_entity.id
_entity.type
_entity.pdbx_description
1 polymer ?
#
loop_
_entity_poly.entity_id
_entity_poly.type
_entity_poly.pdbx_seq_one_letter_code
_entity_poly.pdbx_strand_id
1 'polypeptide(L)' 'MPRLPLVSGEQAVVALRGLGFVFLRQRGSHAILRRGDRGCVVPMHREISRGTLRGVLKQAGVSEDEFRAAL' A
#
# COMPACT_ATOMS: atom_id res chain seq x y z
N MET A 1 4.40 16.54 -13.15
CA MET A 1 3.76 15.28 -12.76
C MET A 1 3.74 15.16 -11.25
N PRO A 2 2.61 14.87 -10.66
CA PRO A 2 2.59 14.70 -9.20
C PRO A 2 3.38 13.46 -8.79
N ARG A 3 4.15 13.61 -7.73
CA ARG A 3 4.90 12.49 -7.16
C ARG A 3 4.01 11.73 -6.18
N LEU A 4 4.33 10.48 -5.92
CA LEU A 4 3.72 9.76 -4.81
C LEU A 4 4.05 10.50 -3.52
N PRO A 5 3.08 10.69 -2.63
CA PRO A 5 3.36 11.30 -1.34
C PRO A 5 4.18 10.36 -0.46
N LEU A 6 4.89 10.92 0.50
CA LEU A 6 5.52 10.12 1.56
C LEU A 6 4.42 9.74 2.55
N VAL A 7 4.23 8.47 2.76
CA VAL A 7 3.18 7.98 3.66
C VAL A 7 3.77 6.94 4.62
N SER A 8 3.08 6.75 5.74
CA SER A 8 3.41 5.66 6.65
C SER A 8 2.80 4.35 6.15
N GLY A 9 3.28 3.24 6.70
CA GLY A 9 2.68 1.94 6.43
C GLY A 9 1.21 1.92 6.80
N GLU A 10 0.85 2.53 7.93
CA GLU A 10 -0.54 2.60 8.38
C GLU A 10 -1.41 3.35 7.38
N GLN A 11 -0.94 4.49 6.88
CA GLN A 11 -1.67 5.27 5.88
C GLN A 11 -1.85 4.47 4.59
N ALA A 12 -0.81 3.75 4.18
CA ALA A 12 -0.89 2.93 2.98
C ALA A 12 -1.90 1.79 3.15
N VAL A 13 -1.93 1.15 4.31
CA VAL A 13 -2.90 0.10 4.61
C VAL A 13 -4.32 0.64 4.57
N VAL A 14 -4.57 1.79 5.18
CA VAL A 14 -5.90 2.42 5.18
C VAL A 14 -6.35 2.71 3.74
N ALA A 15 -5.46 3.29 2.94
CA ALA A 15 -5.77 3.60 1.54
C ALA A 15 -6.08 2.34 0.73
N LEU A 16 -5.27 1.30 0.88
CA LEU A 16 -5.48 0.05 0.16
C LEU A 16 -6.78 -0.64 0.60
N ARG A 17 -7.11 -0.59 1.88
CA ARG A 17 -8.38 -1.13 2.36
C ARG A 17 -9.55 -0.37 1.76
N GLY A 18 -9.42 0.94 1.60
CA GLY A 18 -10.43 1.74 0.90
C GLY A 18 -10.60 1.33 -0.55
N LEU A 19 -9.57 0.76 -1.15
CA LEU A 19 -9.61 0.25 -2.52
C LEU A 19 -10.06 -1.23 -2.59
N GLY A 20 -10.51 -1.79 -1.47
CA GLY A 20 -11.05 -3.13 -1.44
C GLY A 20 -10.08 -4.22 -0.97
N PHE A 21 -8.89 -3.84 -0.55
CA PHE A 21 -7.94 -4.83 0.02
C PHE A 21 -8.37 -5.22 1.42
N VAL A 22 -8.17 -6.49 1.74
CA VAL A 22 -8.43 -7.03 3.07
C VAL A 22 -7.08 -7.22 3.76
N PHE A 23 -6.98 -6.75 5.00
CA PHE A 23 -5.81 -7.00 5.83
C PHE A 23 -5.87 -8.44 6.32
N LEU A 24 -4.89 -9.25 5.96
CA LEU A 24 -4.85 -10.66 6.36
C LEU A 24 -4.11 -10.86 7.66
N ARG A 25 -2.91 -10.33 7.77
CA ARG A 25 -2.08 -10.47 8.97
C ARG A 25 -0.87 -9.55 8.88
N GLN A 26 -0.19 -9.41 10.00
CA GLN A 26 1.09 -8.71 10.05
C GLN A 26 2.15 -9.68 10.57
N ARG A 27 3.27 -9.75 9.87
CA ARG A 27 4.43 -10.54 10.29
C ARG A 27 5.58 -9.58 10.51
N GLY A 28 5.97 -9.39 11.78
CA GLY A 28 6.96 -8.38 12.12
C GLY A 28 6.46 -7.01 11.68
N SER A 29 7.23 -6.33 10.86
CA SER A 29 6.88 -5.02 10.34
C SER A 29 6.24 -5.06 8.95
N HIS A 30 5.75 -6.22 8.50
CA HIS A 30 5.16 -6.37 7.17
C HIS A 30 3.68 -6.74 7.28
N ALA A 31 2.82 -5.85 6.79
CA ALA A 31 1.38 -6.09 6.71
C ALA A 31 1.07 -6.77 5.38
N ILE A 32 0.30 -7.85 5.42
CA ILE A 32 -0.08 -8.62 4.24
C ILE A 32 -1.54 -8.36 3.94
N LEU A 33 -1.82 -7.85 2.74
CA LEU A 33 -3.15 -7.52 2.27
C LEU A 33 -3.45 -8.26 0.98
N ARG A 34 -4.74 -8.42 0.70
CA ARG A 34 -5.17 -9.13 -0.50
C ARG A 34 -6.48 -8.57 -1.02
N ARG A 35 -6.58 -8.55 -2.35
CA ARG A 35 -7.82 -8.23 -3.06
C ARG A 35 -7.94 -9.24 -4.21
N GLY A 36 -8.89 -10.18 -4.09
CA GLY A 36 -9.02 -11.25 -5.06
C GLY A 36 -7.76 -12.12 -5.10
N ASP A 37 -7.16 -12.25 -6.27
CA ASP A 37 -5.91 -12.99 -6.46
C ASP A 37 -4.66 -12.10 -6.35
N ARG A 38 -4.85 -10.81 -6.07
CA ARG A 38 -3.74 -9.86 -5.90
C ARG A 38 -3.41 -9.70 -4.43
N GLY A 39 -2.16 -9.95 -4.09
CA GLY A 39 -1.64 -9.72 -2.74
C GLY A 39 -0.58 -8.64 -2.76
N CYS A 40 -0.35 -8.00 -1.63
CA CYS A 40 0.77 -7.09 -1.47
C CYS A 40 1.27 -7.11 -0.04
N VAL A 41 2.51 -6.68 0.14
CA VAL A 41 3.15 -6.58 1.44
C VAL A 41 3.53 -5.13 1.66
N VAL A 42 3.03 -4.55 2.74
CA VAL A 42 3.28 -3.16 3.09
C VAL A 42 4.23 -3.10 4.27
N PRO A 43 5.40 -2.46 4.14
CA PRO A 43 6.28 -2.28 5.29
C PRO A 43 5.66 -1.27 6.26
N MET A 44 5.52 -1.67 7.51
CA MET A 44 4.86 -0.84 8.54
C MET A 44 5.86 0.12 9.16
N HIS A 45 6.47 0.95 8.32
CA HIS A 45 7.42 1.98 8.73
C HIS A 45 6.70 3.31 8.91
N ARG A 46 7.29 4.22 9.64
CA ARG A 46 6.77 5.57 9.82
C ARG A 46 6.68 6.32 8.50
N GLU A 47 7.62 6.03 7.60
CA GLU A 47 7.64 6.65 6.29
C GLU A 47 8.15 5.63 5.29
N ILE A 48 7.35 5.37 4.28
CA ILE A 48 7.72 4.45 3.20
C ILE A 48 8.35 5.30 2.08
N SER A 49 9.53 4.90 1.62
CA SER A 49 10.16 5.58 0.49
C SER A 49 9.26 5.44 -0.75
N ARG A 50 9.31 6.42 -1.64
CA ARG A 50 8.49 6.40 -2.86
C ARG A 50 8.79 5.18 -3.73
N GLY A 51 10.05 4.78 -3.81
CA GLY A 51 10.44 3.58 -4.56
C GLY A 51 9.82 2.32 -3.99
N THR A 52 9.85 2.16 -2.67
CA THR A 52 9.22 1.03 -2.00
C THR A 52 7.71 1.04 -2.18
N LEU A 53 7.09 2.20 -2.01
CA LEU A 53 5.65 2.34 -2.21
C LEU A 53 5.25 1.99 -3.63
N ARG A 54 6.02 2.45 -4.62
CA ARG A 54 5.78 2.12 -6.02
C ARG A 54 5.81 0.61 -6.24
N GLY A 55 6.75 -0.08 -5.60
CA GLY A 55 6.83 -1.54 -5.65
C GLY A 55 5.61 -2.22 -5.04
N VAL A 56 5.12 -1.70 -3.91
CA VAL A 56 3.91 -2.20 -3.25
C VAL A 56 2.71 -2.06 -4.19
N LEU A 57 2.55 -0.90 -4.80
CA LEU A 57 1.42 -0.64 -5.70
C LEU A 57 1.49 -1.51 -6.94
N LYS A 58 2.68 -1.73 -7.49
CA LYS A 58 2.86 -2.62 -8.62
C LYS A 58 2.46 -4.04 -8.26
N GLN A 59 2.87 -4.51 -7.10
CA GLN A 59 2.50 -5.82 -6.58
C GLN A 59 0.98 -5.94 -6.42
N ALA A 60 0.35 -4.88 -5.90
CA ALA A 60 -1.09 -4.82 -5.67
C ALA A 60 -1.91 -4.65 -6.95
N GLY A 61 -1.30 -4.23 -8.03
CA GLY A 61 -2.01 -3.92 -9.28
C GLY A 61 -2.81 -2.62 -9.17
N VAL A 62 -2.34 -1.69 -8.36
CA VAL A 62 -3.00 -0.40 -8.11
C VAL A 62 -2.16 0.70 -8.76
N SER A 63 -2.82 1.60 -9.49
CA SER A 63 -2.12 2.73 -10.07
C SER A 63 -1.80 3.77 -9.00
N GLU A 64 -0.81 4.62 -9.28
CA GLU A 64 -0.46 5.71 -8.38
C GLU A 64 -1.62 6.69 -8.22
N ASP A 65 -2.37 6.94 -9.31
CA ASP A 65 -3.54 7.82 -9.25
C ASP A 65 -4.63 7.26 -8.36
N GLU A 66 -4.93 5.97 -8.49
CA GLU A 66 -5.90 5.30 -7.63
C GLU A 66 -5.50 5.40 -6.16
N PHE A 67 -4.23 5.18 -5.89
CA PHE A 67 -3.73 5.23 -4.53
C PHE A 67 -3.84 6.65 -3.95
N ARG A 68 -3.42 7.67 -4.72
CA ARG A 68 -3.53 9.07 -4.27
C ARG A 68 -4.97 9.44 -3.96
N ALA A 69 -5.90 9.00 -4.80
CA ALA A 69 -7.32 9.29 -4.59
C ALA A 69 -7.89 8.61 -3.34
N ALA A 70 -7.26 7.53 -2.89
CA ALA A 70 -7.71 6.79 -1.71
C ALA A 70 -7.12 7.31 -0.40
N LEU A 71 -6.13 8.20 -0.47
CA LEU A 71 -5.50 8.77 0.73
C LEU A 71 -6.40 9.77 1.46
#